data_195be70d627bab274a44c8fef5a77c5d
#
_entry.id   195be70d627bab274a44c8fef5a77c5d
#
_cell.length_a   1.000
_cell.length_b   1.000
_cell.length_c   1.000
_cell.angle_alpha   90.00
_cell.angle_beta   90.00
_cell.angle_gamma   90.00
#
_symmetry.space_group_name_H-M   'P 1'
#
loop_
_entity.id
_entity.type
_entity.pdbx_description
1 polymer ?
#
loop_
_entity_poly.entity_id
_entity_poly.type
_entity_poly.pdbx_seq_one_letter_code
_entity_poly.pdbx_strand_id
1 'polypeptide(L)'
;MFQVLDQLPADPILGLSAACRADTNPHKVDLTIGIYMDDSGVCPVFEAVRRAQQALDAEEVTKAYLPPAGDDVFNRGISELVLGRGSAALADGRVSSIQTPGGCGALRIGAEIIQAAAPGARVWVSDPTWPVHIPLLGSVGLQFESYRYYDPASHGVDFEGMVADLGRAAAGDVVLLHGCCHNPCGADLSPEQWAVVADMAERQGFT
;
A
#
# COMPACT_ATOMS: atom_id res chain seq x y z
N MET A 1 15.10 30.57 -9.79
CA MET A 1 13.91 29.80 -9.44
C MET A 1 14.28 28.50 -8.71
N PHE A 2 15.14 27.65 -9.28
CA PHE A 2 15.50 26.34 -8.65
C PHE A 2 16.59 26.42 -7.57
N GLN A 3 17.22 27.57 -7.38
CA GLN A 3 18.27 27.79 -6.37
C GLN A 3 17.77 27.71 -4.92
N VAL A 4 16.44 27.69 -4.74
CA VAL A 4 15.79 27.55 -3.42
C VAL A 4 15.50 26.09 -3.06
N LEU A 5 15.81 25.15 -3.96
CA LEU A 5 15.61 23.72 -3.72
C LEU A 5 16.87 23.16 -3.03
N ASP A 6 16.66 22.54 -1.88
CA ASP A 6 17.70 21.77 -1.23
C ASP A 6 17.92 20.43 -1.95
N GLN A 7 19.15 19.96 -1.93
CA GLN A 7 19.46 18.62 -2.41
C GLN A 7 18.86 17.59 -1.46
N LEU A 8 18.01 16.70 -1.99
CA LEU A 8 17.48 15.60 -1.21
C LEU A 8 18.61 14.65 -0.77
N PRO A 9 18.52 14.09 0.45
CA PRO A 9 19.46 13.07 0.88
C PRO A 9 19.39 11.85 -0.04
N ALA A 10 20.49 11.10 -0.15
CA ALA A 10 20.49 9.85 -0.89
C ALA A 10 19.46 8.88 -0.30
N ASP A 11 18.79 8.12 -1.17
CA ASP A 11 17.84 7.09 -0.75
C ASP A 11 18.58 6.03 0.10
N PRO A 12 18.18 5.83 1.37
CA PRO A 12 18.91 4.92 2.27
C PRO A 12 18.80 3.45 1.84
N ILE A 13 17.70 3.04 1.20
CA ILE A 13 17.48 1.66 0.76
C ILE A 13 18.35 1.35 -0.45
N LEU A 14 18.35 2.24 -1.45
CA LEU A 14 19.20 2.06 -2.64
C LEU A 14 20.69 2.12 -2.30
N GLY A 15 21.07 2.92 -1.29
CA GLY A 15 22.42 2.95 -0.76
C GLY A 15 22.85 1.61 -0.13
N LEU A 16 21.99 1.01 0.68
CA LEU A 16 22.21 -0.31 1.28
C LEU A 16 22.29 -1.43 0.23
N SER A 17 21.42 -1.41 -0.78
CA SER A 17 21.46 -2.36 -1.91
C SER A 17 22.78 -2.24 -2.68
N ALA A 18 23.29 -1.03 -2.89
CA ALA A 18 24.59 -0.84 -3.54
C ALA A 18 25.75 -1.37 -2.67
N ALA A 19 25.73 -1.12 -1.37
CA ALA A 19 26.70 -1.65 -0.42
C ALA A 19 26.66 -3.18 -0.36
N CYS A 20 25.47 -3.77 -0.29
CA CYS A 20 25.30 -5.23 -0.33
C CYS A 20 25.86 -5.84 -1.63
N ARG A 21 25.62 -5.22 -2.78
CA ARG A 21 26.23 -5.70 -4.05
C ARG A 21 27.74 -5.64 -4.04
N ALA A 22 28.33 -4.59 -3.44
CA ALA A 22 29.77 -4.42 -3.36
C ALA A 22 30.44 -5.34 -2.33
N ASP A 23 29.71 -5.86 -1.36
CA ASP A 23 30.22 -6.78 -0.36
C ASP A 23 30.61 -8.11 -1.03
N THR A 24 31.81 -8.59 -0.74
CA THR A 24 32.38 -9.85 -1.27
C THR A 24 32.10 -11.08 -0.41
N ASN A 25 31.39 -10.93 0.72
CA ASN A 25 31.04 -12.05 1.59
C ASN A 25 30.13 -13.05 0.84
N PRO A 26 30.56 -14.32 0.66
CA PRO A 26 29.78 -15.34 -0.07
C PRO A 26 28.51 -15.78 0.70
N HIS A 27 28.40 -15.47 1.99
CA HIS A 27 27.25 -15.83 2.84
C HIS A 27 26.30 -14.64 3.07
N LYS A 28 26.47 -13.54 2.33
CA LYS A 28 25.57 -12.39 2.46
C LYS A 28 24.16 -12.73 1.99
N VAL A 29 23.17 -12.14 2.66
CA VAL A 29 21.76 -12.20 2.27
C VAL A 29 21.27 -10.77 2.08
N ASP A 30 20.75 -10.47 0.90
CA ASP A 30 20.18 -9.14 0.60
C ASP A 30 18.71 -9.09 1.06
N LEU A 31 18.44 -8.33 2.09
CA LEU A 31 17.10 -8.08 2.63
C LEU A 31 16.68 -6.61 2.47
N THR A 32 17.35 -5.86 1.61
CA THR A 32 17.12 -4.41 1.45
C THR A 32 15.82 -4.09 0.71
N ILE A 33 15.37 -4.98 -0.17
CA ILE A 33 14.13 -4.81 -0.94
C ILE A 33 13.30 -6.08 -0.80
N GLY A 34 12.03 -5.93 -0.40
CA GLY A 34 11.07 -7.03 -0.27
C GLY A 34 10.52 -7.49 -1.62
N ILE A 35 11.32 -8.26 -2.37
CA ILE A 35 10.92 -8.92 -3.61
C ILE A 35 11.06 -10.43 -3.47
N TYR A 36 10.21 -11.19 -4.16
CA TYR A 36 10.37 -12.64 -4.24
C TYR A 36 11.65 -12.99 -4.98
N MET A 37 12.45 -13.86 -4.41
CA MET A 37 13.61 -14.48 -5.06
C MET A 37 13.50 -16.00 -4.91
N ASP A 38 13.89 -16.73 -5.95
CA ASP A 38 14.03 -18.17 -5.91
C ASP A 38 15.34 -18.59 -5.19
N ASP A 39 15.56 -19.90 -5.05
CA ASP A 39 16.74 -20.46 -4.36
C ASP A 39 18.08 -20.08 -5.06
N SER A 40 18.03 -19.61 -6.28
CA SER A 40 19.20 -19.11 -7.01
C SER A 40 19.43 -17.59 -6.85
N GLY A 41 18.55 -16.90 -6.09
CA GLY A 41 18.59 -15.45 -5.89
C GLY A 41 18.10 -14.65 -7.10
N VAL A 42 17.32 -15.26 -7.97
CA VAL A 42 16.73 -14.63 -9.15
C VAL A 42 15.27 -14.30 -8.86
N CYS A 43 14.84 -13.10 -9.25
CA CYS A 43 13.42 -12.73 -9.28
C CYS A 43 12.82 -13.19 -10.62
N PRO A 44 12.09 -14.33 -10.67
CA PRO A 44 11.60 -14.89 -11.92
C PRO A 44 10.39 -14.12 -12.43
N VAL A 45 10.22 -14.05 -13.74
CA VAL A 45 8.95 -13.65 -14.34
C VAL A 45 8.00 -14.83 -14.29
N PHE A 46 6.89 -14.68 -13.56
CA PHE A 46 5.89 -15.74 -13.46
C PHE A 46 5.32 -16.12 -14.81
N GLU A 47 5.06 -17.41 -15.01
CA GLU A 47 4.52 -17.93 -16.26
C GLU A 47 3.19 -17.28 -16.66
N ALA A 48 2.33 -16.99 -15.69
CA ALA A 48 1.08 -16.25 -15.92
C ALA A 48 1.32 -14.86 -16.52
N VAL A 49 2.34 -14.13 -16.02
CA VAL A 49 2.72 -12.82 -16.56
C VAL A 49 3.28 -12.95 -17.97
N ARG A 50 4.13 -13.94 -18.23
CA ARG A 50 4.68 -14.20 -19.56
C ARG A 50 3.60 -14.48 -20.59
N ARG A 51 2.62 -15.33 -20.24
CA ARG A 51 1.48 -15.63 -21.11
C ARG A 51 0.60 -14.41 -21.36
N ALA A 52 0.35 -13.62 -20.32
CA ALA A 52 -0.42 -12.38 -20.44
C ALA A 52 0.26 -11.38 -21.37
N GLN A 53 1.59 -11.21 -21.26
CA GLN A 53 2.35 -10.35 -22.18
C GLN A 53 2.26 -10.83 -23.63
N GLN A 54 2.38 -12.14 -23.86
CA GLN A 54 2.26 -12.71 -25.21
C GLN A 54 0.85 -12.52 -25.80
N ALA A 55 -0.21 -12.68 -24.98
CA ALA A 55 -1.58 -12.45 -25.41
C ALA A 55 -1.81 -10.97 -25.75
N LEU A 56 -1.35 -10.06 -24.89
CA LEU A 56 -1.44 -8.62 -25.12
C LEU A 56 -0.72 -8.20 -26.41
N ASP A 57 0.49 -8.71 -26.65
CA ASP A 57 1.26 -8.41 -27.86
C ASP A 57 0.54 -8.88 -29.14
N ALA A 58 -0.17 -10.02 -29.08
CA ALA A 58 -0.90 -10.58 -30.20
C ALA A 58 -2.27 -9.91 -30.45
N GLU A 59 -2.93 -9.44 -29.40
CA GLU A 59 -4.33 -8.97 -29.44
C GLU A 59 -4.44 -7.45 -29.46
N GLU A 60 -3.42 -6.73 -28.99
CA GLU A 60 -3.44 -5.27 -28.90
C GLU A 60 -3.29 -4.62 -30.27
N VAL A 61 -4.35 -3.97 -30.73
CA VAL A 61 -4.41 -3.33 -32.06
C VAL A 61 -4.18 -1.82 -32.02
N THR A 62 -4.09 -1.22 -30.84
CA THR A 62 -3.97 0.23 -30.68
C THR A 62 -3.22 0.59 -29.41
N LYS A 63 -2.49 1.70 -29.45
CA LYS A 63 -1.87 2.38 -28.31
C LYS A 63 -2.56 3.71 -28.00
N ALA A 64 -3.85 3.83 -28.33
CA ALA A 64 -4.62 5.01 -28.02
C ALA A 64 -4.72 5.27 -26.51
N TYR A 65 -5.04 6.51 -26.14
CA TYR A 65 -5.23 6.87 -24.74
C TYR A 65 -6.38 6.05 -24.11
N LEU A 66 -6.15 5.59 -22.89
CA LEU A 66 -7.21 5.03 -22.05
C LEU A 66 -8.11 6.14 -21.48
N PRO A 67 -9.35 5.81 -21.09
CA PRO A 67 -10.18 6.73 -20.31
C PRO A 67 -9.48 7.17 -19.00
N PRO A 68 -9.88 8.28 -18.37
CA PRO A 68 -9.29 8.74 -17.12
C PRO A 68 -9.34 7.73 -15.96
N ALA A 69 -10.35 6.85 -15.93
CA ALA A 69 -10.44 5.76 -14.95
C ALA A 69 -9.59 4.53 -15.29
N GLY A 70 -8.94 4.51 -16.46
CA GLY A 70 -8.19 3.37 -16.95
C GLY A 70 -9.02 2.38 -17.75
N ASP A 71 -8.55 1.14 -17.88
CA ASP A 71 -9.21 0.07 -18.62
C ASP A 71 -10.34 -0.55 -17.80
N ASP A 72 -11.55 -0.64 -18.37
CA ASP A 72 -12.74 -1.18 -17.69
C ASP A 72 -12.64 -2.67 -17.38
N VAL A 73 -11.94 -3.43 -18.22
CA VAL A 73 -11.74 -4.87 -17.98
C VAL A 73 -10.78 -5.08 -16.83
N PHE A 74 -9.70 -4.27 -16.77
CA PHE A 74 -8.79 -4.25 -15.64
C PHE A 74 -9.51 -3.86 -14.34
N ASN A 75 -10.24 -2.76 -14.33
CA ASN A 75 -10.94 -2.25 -13.15
C ASN A 75 -11.95 -3.26 -12.60
N ARG A 76 -12.73 -3.90 -13.45
CA ARG A 76 -13.66 -4.96 -13.06
C ARG A 76 -12.92 -6.19 -12.55
N GLY A 77 -11.91 -6.65 -13.29
CA GLY A 77 -11.14 -7.84 -12.94
C GLY A 77 -10.44 -7.72 -11.59
N ILE A 78 -9.82 -6.59 -11.29
CA ILE A 78 -9.17 -6.35 -10.00
C ILE A 78 -10.19 -6.24 -8.85
N SER A 79 -11.34 -5.63 -9.08
CA SER A 79 -12.42 -5.56 -8.09
C SER A 79 -12.95 -6.95 -7.74
N GLU A 80 -13.17 -7.80 -8.74
CA GLU A 80 -13.57 -9.19 -8.54
C GLU A 80 -12.50 -10.03 -7.83
N LEU A 81 -11.23 -9.78 -8.13
CA LEU A 81 -10.10 -10.48 -7.50
C LEU A 81 -9.99 -10.13 -6.01
N VAL A 82 -10.08 -8.85 -5.67
CA VAL A 82 -9.90 -8.37 -4.30
C VAL A 82 -11.11 -8.66 -3.41
N LEU A 83 -12.33 -8.45 -3.92
CA LEU A 83 -13.56 -8.56 -3.14
C LEU A 83 -14.27 -9.91 -3.28
N GLY A 84 -13.89 -10.72 -4.28
CA GLY A 84 -14.59 -11.93 -4.66
C GLY A 84 -15.81 -11.66 -5.56
N ARG A 85 -16.00 -12.51 -6.57
CA ARG A 85 -17.09 -12.37 -7.56
C ARG A 85 -18.50 -12.35 -6.95
N GLY A 86 -18.67 -12.97 -5.79
CA GLY A 86 -19.94 -13.02 -5.07
C GLY A 86 -20.16 -11.88 -4.08
N SER A 87 -19.30 -10.87 -4.07
CA SER A 87 -19.38 -9.75 -3.13
C SER A 87 -20.68 -8.95 -3.32
N ALA A 88 -21.43 -8.76 -2.24
CA ALA A 88 -22.60 -7.89 -2.22
C ALA A 88 -22.25 -6.44 -2.58
N ALA A 89 -21.05 -5.96 -2.21
CA ALA A 89 -20.61 -4.62 -2.55
C ALA A 89 -20.50 -4.40 -4.07
N LEU A 90 -20.05 -5.44 -4.81
CA LEU A 90 -20.03 -5.41 -6.28
C LEU A 90 -21.43 -5.47 -6.87
N ALA A 91 -22.27 -6.37 -6.36
CA ALA A 91 -23.64 -6.55 -6.84
C ALA A 91 -24.49 -5.29 -6.64
N ASP A 92 -24.30 -4.59 -5.52
CA ASP A 92 -25.02 -3.37 -5.16
C ASP A 92 -24.46 -2.09 -5.83
N GLY A 93 -23.40 -2.21 -6.66
CA GLY A 93 -22.76 -1.06 -7.30
C GLY A 93 -22.05 -0.10 -6.33
N ARG A 94 -21.63 -0.58 -5.15
CA ARG A 94 -20.93 0.22 -4.12
C ARG A 94 -19.42 0.29 -4.28
N VAL A 95 -18.88 -0.25 -5.39
CA VAL A 95 -17.44 -0.29 -5.67
C VAL A 95 -17.15 0.52 -6.91
N SER A 96 -16.19 1.42 -6.82
CA SER A 96 -15.60 2.11 -7.96
C SER A 96 -14.10 1.88 -7.96
N SER A 97 -13.53 1.57 -9.12
CA SER A 97 -12.11 1.29 -9.30
C SER A 97 -11.49 2.20 -10.33
N ILE A 98 -10.26 2.62 -10.08
CA ILE A 98 -9.48 3.46 -10.97
C ILE A 98 -8.10 2.81 -11.15
N GLN A 99 -7.72 2.58 -12.40
CA GLN A 99 -6.38 2.12 -12.74
C GLN A 99 -5.37 3.26 -12.60
N THR A 100 -4.25 3.00 -11.92
CA THR A 100 -3.20 3.97 -11.67
C THR A 100 -1.82 3.40 -12.01
N PRO A 101 -0.80 4.24 -12.22
CA PRO A 101 0.58 3.77 -12.38
C PRO A 101 1.13 3.24 -11.04
N GLY A 102 0.79 2.01 -10.69
CA GLY A 102 1.24 1.32 -9.47
C GLY A 102 0.67 1.86 -8.17
N GLY A 103 1.15 1.32 -7.03
CA GLY A 103 0.65 1.66 -5.70
C GLY A 103 0.86 3.12 -5.31
N CYS A 104 1.97 3.74 -5.70
CA CYS A 104 2.21 5.16 -5.43
C CYS A 104 1.18 6.05 -6.13
N GLY A 105 0.81 5.73 -7.37
CA GLY A 105 -0.27 6.43 -8.08
C GLY A 105 -1.62 6.25 -7.37
N ALA A 106 -1.92 5.04 -6.91
CA ALA A 106 -3.14 4.74 -6.16
C ALA A 106 -3.23 5.53 -4.85
N LEU A 107 -2.14 5.52 -4.05
CA LEU A 107 -2.06 6.27 -2.80
C LEU A 107 -2.20 7.78 -3.02
N ARG A 108 -1.57 8.30 -4.07
CA ARG A 108 -1.69 9.74 -4.40
C ARG A 108 -3.13 10.12 -4.74
N ILE A 109 -3.80 9.36 -5.59
CA ILE A 109 -5.21 9.63 -5.94
C ILE A 109 -6.11 9.45 -4.71
N GLY A 110 -5.87 8.42 -3.89
CA GLY A 110 -6.57 8.23 -2.62
C GLY A 110 -6.42 9.43 -1.68
N ALA A 111 -5.22 9.97 -1.56
CA ALA A 111 -4.95 11.16 -0.76
C ALA A 111 -5.68 12.42 -1.27
N GLU A 112 -5.72 12.63 -2.59
CA GLU A 112 -6.48 13.74 -3.21
C GLU A 112 -7.99 13.60 -2.95
N ILE A 113 -8.52 12.38 -3.03
CA ILE A 113 -9.93 12.10 -2.73
C ILE A 113 -10.24 12.40 -1.25
N ILE A 114 -9.39 11.94 -0.33
CA ILE A 114 -9.55 12.22 1.11
C ILE A 114 -9.52 13.73 1.35
N GLN A 115 -8.53 14.43 0.83
CA GLN A 115 -8.40 15.87 1.01
C GLN A 115 -9.60 16.65 0.43
N ALA A 116 -10.14 16.19 -0.71
CA ALA A 116 -11.31 16.82 -1.32
C ALA A 116 -12.61 16.52 -0.57
N ALA A 117 -12.77 15.30 -0.04
CA ALA A 117 -13.98 14.87 0.65
C ALA A 117 -14.03 15.32 2.12
N ALA A 118 -12.88 15.35 2.80
CA ALA A 118 -12.76 15.68 4.21
C ALA A 118 -11.51 16.56 4.47
N PRO A 119 -11.55 17.85 4.08
CA PRO A 119 -10.45 18.76 4.35
C PRO A 119 -10.15 18.83 5.85
N GLY A 120 -8.89 18.54 6.22
CA GLY A 120 -8.47 18.51 7.62
C GLY A 120 -8.62 17.16 8.33
N ALA A 121 -9.04 16.12 7.63
CA ALA A 121 -8.99 14.75 8.14
C ALA A 121 -7.56 14.38 8.55
N ARG A 122 -7.42 13.66 9.67
CA ARG A 122 -6.14 13.07 10.08
C ARG A 122 -6.05 11.67 9.49
N VAL A 123 -4.85 11.32 9.05
CA VAL A 123 -4.53 9.97 8.58
C VAL A 123 -3.71 9.27 9.66
N TRP A 124 -4.28 8.21 10.22
CA TRP A 124 -3.60 7.35 11.18
C TRP A 124 -2.80 6.30 10.45
N VAL A 125 -1.50 6.21 10.74
CA VAL A 125 -0.56 5.26 10.15
C VAL A 125 0.06 4.37 11.23
N SER A 126 0.38 3.12 10.87
CA SER A 126 1.06 2.21 11.80
C SER A 126 2.47 2.70 12.14
N ASP A 127 2.93 2.38 13.35
CA ASP A 127 4.32 2.55 13.75
C ASP A 127 4.94 1.16 14.02
N PRO A 128 5.92 0.74 13.15
CA PRO A 128 6.39 1.39 11.92
C PRO A 128 5.40 1.31 10.76
N THR A 129 5.62 2.13 9.72
CA THR A 129 4.93 2.05 8.43
C THR A 129 5.92 2.15 7.27
N TRP A 130 5.48 1.86 6.05
CA TRP A 130 6.31 2.08 4.86
C TRP A 130 6.72 3.55 4.75
N PRO A 131 8.03 3.87 4.68
CA PRO A 131 8.52 5.24 4.77
C PRO A 131 7.94 6.21 3.74
N VAL A 132 7.41 5.69 2.62
CA VAL A 132 6.83 6.51 1.54
C VAL A 132 5.40 6.99 1.84
N HIS A 133 4.68 6.36 2.79
CA HIS A 133 3.30 6.74 3.10
C HIS A 133 3.19 8.22 3.49
N ILE A 134 3.95 8.64 4.49
CA ILE A 134 3.85 10.01 5.03
C ILE A 134 4.21 11.08 3.99
N PRO A 135 5.37 11.03 3.30
CA PRO A 135 5.69 12.05 2.31
C PRO A 135 4.76 12.04 1.10
N LEU A 136 4.27 10.87 0.68
CA LEU A 136 3.39 10.76 -0.47
C LEU A 136 1.99 11.31 -0.16
N LEU A 137 1.35 10.85 0.92
CA LEU A 137 0.02 11.30 1.32
C LEU A 137 0.05 12.75 1.85
N GLY A 138 1.12 13.13 2.57
CA GLY A 138 1.29 14.47 3.10
C GLY A 138 1.53 15.54 2.04
N SER A 139 1.93 15.14 0.83
CA SER A 139 2.13 16.09 -0.28
C SER A 139 0.86 16.82 -0.73
N VAL A 140 -0.32 16.36 -0.32
CA VAL A 140 -1.62 17.03 -0.54
C VAL A 140 -2.11 17.80 0.69
N GLY A 141 -1.31 17.89 1.76
CA GLY A 141 -1.64 18.65 2.96
C GLY A 141 -2.36 17.86 4.05
N LEU A 142 -2.45 16.53 3.95
CA LEU A 142 -3.02 15.68 5.01
C LEU A 142 -2.13 15.70 6.26
N GLN A 143 -2.76 15.65 7.43
CA GLN A 143 -2.11 15.56 8.74
C GLN A 143 -2.03 14.10 9.19
N PHE A 144 -1.04 13.76 10.02
CA PHE A 144 -0.80 12.38 10.43
C PHE A 144 -0.81 12.22 11.94
N GLU A 145 -1.35 11.08 12.36
CA GLU A 145 -1.21 10.50 13.68
C GLU A 145 -0.65 9.08 13.53
N SER A 146 -0.01 8.56 14.57
CA SER A 146 0.46 7.18 14.55
C SER A 146 -0.26 6.31 15.57
N TYR A 147 -0.38 5.02 15.25
CA TYR A 147 -0.83 3.99 16.17
C TYR A 147 0.23 2.90 16.31
N ARG A 148 0.36 2.37 17.52
CA ARG A 148 1.24 1.22 17.80
C ARG A 148 0.80 0.02 16.96
N TYR A 149 1.76 -0.69 16.43
CA TYR A 149 1.46 -1.85 15.58
C TYR A 149 2.38 -3.03 15.84
N TYR A 150 3.69 -2.81 15.94
CA TYR A 150 4.67 -3.89 16.04
C TYR A 150 5.23 -4.02 17.45
N ASP A 151 5.23 -5.26 17.96
CA ASP A 151 5.91 -5.63 19.20
C ASP A 151 7.23 -6.36 18.89
N PRO A 152 8.40 -5.74 19.14
CA PRO A 152 9.69 -6.37 18.87
C PRO A 152 10.01 -7.54 19.80
N ALA A 153 9.31 -7.70 20.92
CA ALA A 153 9.55 -8.79 21.84
C ALA A 153 8.89 -10.10 21.37
N SER A 154 7.69 -10.02 20.84
CA SER A 154 6.96 -11.17 20.28
C SER A 154 7.17 -11.33 18.77
N HIS A 155 7.77 -10.34 18.09
CA HIS A 155 7.82 -10.23 16.63
C HIS A 155 6.43 -10.26 15.97
N GLY A 156 5.41 -9.81 16.69
CA GLY A 156 4.02 -9.84 16.29
C GLY A 156 3.36 -8.46 16.31
N VAL A 157 2.03 -8.46 16.25
CA VAL A 157 1.24 -7.22 16.35
C VAL A 157 0.97 -6.88 17.80
N ASP A 158 1.30 -5.64 18.23
CA ASP A 158 0.80 -5.05 19.48
C ASP A 158 -0.67 -4.63 19.31
N PHE A 159 -1.55 -5.62 19.28
CA PHE A 159 -2.96 -5.37 19.00
C PHE A 159 -3.67 -4.57 20.10
N GLU A 160 -3.30 -4.76 21.35
CA GLU A 160 -3.85 -3.99 22.46
C GLU A 160 -3.45 -2.52 22.35
N GLY A 161 -2.18 -2.27 22.04
CA GLY A 161 -1.66 -0.93 21.77
C GLY A 161 -2.32 -0.28 20.56
N MET A 162 -2.49 -1.01 19.48
CA MET A 162 -3.21 -0.55 18.30
C MET A 162 -4.65 -0.11 18.61
N VAL A 163 -5.41 -0.95 19.28
CA VAL A 163 -6.81 -0.65 19.68
C VAL A 163 -6.87 0.56 20.59
N ALA A 164 -5.97 0.66 21.58
CA ALA A 164 -5.92 1.80 22.50
C ALA A 164 -5.64 3.12 21.77
N ASP A 165 -4.73 3.11 20.79
CA ASP A 165 -4.39 4.30 20.03
C ASP A 165 -5.49 4.67 19.03
N LEU A 166 -6.03 3.72 18.27
CA LEU A 166 -7.16 3.93 17.36
C LEU A 166 -8.45 4.31 18.09
N GLY A 167 -8.56 4.00 19.38
CA GLY A 167 -9.64 4.51 20.24
C GLY A 167 -9.72 6.05 20.33
N ARG A 168 -8.66 6.76 19.91
CA ARG A 168 -8.59 8.22 19.83
C ARG A 168 -8.97 8.77 18.45
N ALA A 169 -9.16 7.91 17.46
CA ALA A 169 -9.58 8.31 16.13
C ALA A 169 -11.02 8.85 16.19
N ALA A 170 -11.26 9.95 15.52
CA ALA A 170 -12.56 10.62 15.50
C ALA A 170 -13.32 10.32 14.20
N ALA A 171 -14.61 10.65 14.22
CA ALA A 171 -15.42 10.59 13.00
C ALA A 171 -14.82 11.48 11.90
N GLY A 172 -14.65 10.92 10.72
CA GLY A 172 -14.02 11.58 9.57
C GLY A 172 -12.50 11.45 9.52
N ASP A 173 -11.83 10.87 10.51
CA ASP A 173 -10.43 10.47 10.39
C ASP A 173 -10.31 9.27 9.42
N VAL A 174 -9.12 9.06 8.90
CA VAL A 174 -8.79 7.94 8.01
C VAL A 174 -7.72 7.06 8.66
N VAL A 175 -7.92 5.75 8.64
CA VAL A 175 -6.94 4.78 9.15
C VAL A 175 -6.34 4.03 7.99
N LEU A 176 -5.03 4.19 7.79
CA LEU A 176 -4.29 3.45 6.76
C LEU A 176 -3.88 2.09 7.33
N LEU A 177 -4.41 1.04 6.74
CA LEU A 177 -4.16 -0.34 7.11
C LEU A 177 -3.43 -1.08 5.97
N HIS A 178 -2.57 -2.04 6.34
CA HIS A 178 -1.96 -2.96 5.38
C HIS A 178 -2.83 -4.23 5.35
N GLY A 179 -3.42 -4.53 4.21
CA GLY A 179 -4.35 -5.67 4.06
C GLY A 179 -3.68 -7.02 4.31
N CYS A 180 -2.40 -7.15 3.92
CA CYS A 180 -1.53 -8.29 4.19
C CYS A 180 -0.07 -7.90 3.95
N CYS A 181 0.86 -8.72 4.43
CA CYS A 181 2.30 -8.52 4.25
C CYS A 181 2.74 -7.13 4.72
N HIS A 182 2.41 -6.79 5.97
CA HIS A 182 2.68 -5.46 6.53
C HIS A 182 4.11 -5.00 6.29
N ASN A 183 4.28 -3.85 5.68
CA ASN A 183 5.59 -3.26 5.39
C ASN A 183 5.94 -2.18 6.43
N PRO A 184 7.04 -2.34 7.24
CA PRO A 184 8.14 -3.28 7.03
C PRO A 184 8.13 -4.55 7.90
N CYS A 185 7.24 -4.71 8.87
CA CYS A 185 7.42 -5.70 9.93
C CYS A 185 6.97 -7.13 9.57
N GLY A 186 6.16 -7.32 8.53
CA GLY A 186 5.65 -8.62 8.10
C GLY A 186 4.65 -9.28 9.07
N ALA A 187 4.25 -8.59 10.15
CA ALA A 187 3.24 -9.08 11.08
C ALA A 187 1.86 -8.62 10.62
N ASP A 188 0.93 -9.53 10.42
CA ASP A 188 -0.41 -9.27 9.92
C ASP A 188 -1.48 -9.52 11.00
N LEU A 189 -2.60 -8.80 10.89
CA LEU A 189 -3.76 -8.98 11.75
C LEU A 189 -4.44 -10.32 11.47
N SER A 190 -4.94 -10.99 12.53
CA SER A 190 -5.81 -12.15 12.38
C SER A 190 -7.22 -11.74 11.88
N PRO A 191 -8.02 -12.68 11.34
CA PRO A 191 -9.41 -12.39 10.96
C PRO A 191 -10.24 -11.79 12.10
N GLU A 192 -10.02 -12.26 13.34
CA GLU A 192 -10.74 -11.76 14.52
C GLU A 192 -10.31 -10.32 14.85
N GLN A 193 -9.03 -10.00 14.72
CA GLN A 193 -8.51 -8.65 14.90
C GLN A 193 -9.05 -7.69 13.83
N TRP A 194 -9.14 -8.14 12.59
CA TRP A 194 -9.81 -7.38 11.52
C TRP A 194 -11.26 -7.07 11.84
N ALA A 195 -12.01 -8.03 12.39
CA ALA A 195 -13.40 -7.81 12.80
C ALA A 195 -13.50 -6.74 13.91
N VAL A 196 -12.57 -6.72 14.86
CA VAL A 196 -12.53 -5.68 15.90
C VAL A 196 -12.27 -4.29 15.29
N VAL A 197 -11.32 -4.18 14.36
CA VAL A 197 -11.01 -2.90 13.70
C VAL A 197 -12.20 -2.40 12.89
N ALA A 198 -12.90 -3.30 12.17
CA ALA A 198 -14.10 -2.95 11.41
C ALA A 198 -15.23 -2.44 12.32
N ASP A 199 -15.46 -3.10 13.46
CA ASP A 199 -16.43 -2.68 14.47
C ASP A 199 -16.06 -1.32 15.12
N MET A 200 -14.77 -1.06 15.32
CA MET A 200 -14.29 0.26 15.76
C MET A 200 -14.61 1.35 14.73
N ALA A 201 -14.35 1.08 13.44
CA ALA A 201 -14.62 2.02 12.36
C ALA A 201 -16.12 2.36 12.30
N GLU A 202 -17.00 1.36 12.41
CA GLU A 202 -18.44 1.56 12.42
C GLU A 202 -18.89 2.41 13.60
N ARG A 203 -18.39 2.12 14.81
CA ARG A 203 -18.79 2.84 16.03
C ARG A 203 -18.24 4.26 16.11
N GLN A 204 -17.01 4.49 15.68
CA GLN A 204 -16.32 5.78 15.82
C GLN A 204 -16.49 6.66 14.58
N GLY A 205 -16.85 6.09 13.42
CA GLY A 205 -17.06 6.81 12.18
C GLY A 205 -15.77 7.22 11.45
N PHE A 206 -14.64 6.56 11.72
CA PHE A 206 -13.45 6.69 10.87
C PHE A 206 -13.55 5.76 9.66
N THR A 207 -12.78 6.05 8.61
CA THR A 207 -12.72 5.28 7.36
C THR A 207 -11.41 4.54 7.24
#